data_6b40442f2347adbe5866ab323fef9d68
#
_entry.id   6b40442f2347adbe5866ab323fef9d68
#
_cell.length_a   1.000
_cell.length_b   1.000
_cell.length_c   1.000
_cell.angle_alpha   90.00
_cell.angle_beta   90.00
_cell.angle_gamma   90.00
#
_symmetry.space_group_name_H-M   'P 1'
#
loop_
_entity.id
_entity.type
_entity.pdbx_description
1 polymer ?
#
loop_
_entity_poly.entity_id
_entity_poly.type
_entity_poly.pdbx_seq_one_letter_code
_entity_poly.pdbx_strand_id
1 'polypeptide(L)'
;QQSPAEAPKKTRRPRIAKTESTQASVEIREQPAAQTTTTPTPAAPKEGGKRRGRPSRKEQAAPSFAGTDTSKPEIKKIALDGETCPGMHEEPQTLPTTHPTEEIITKDDFAGEIAGEGVLEVMPDGYGFLRSADYNYLNSPDDIYVSPSQIKLFGLKAGDTVTGTIRPPKEGEKYFPLVRVTDINGLEPEYIRDRVQFEFMTPLFPSEKFCLTGNGHNNLSCRIVDLFSPIGKGQRALIVAQPKTGKTVLMQSIANAIADNHPEVYMIVLLIDERPEEVTEMARNVKAEVVASTFDEQASRHVKVAEMVLEKAKRMVECGHDVVIFLDSITRLARAYNSVQPASGKVLSGGVDANALHKPKRFFGSARNTEEKGSLT
;
A
#
# COMPACT_ATOMS: atom_id res chain seq x y z
N GLN A 1 31.74 40.45 -56.31
CA GLN A 1 31.22 39.34 -57.13
C GLN A 1 31.54 37.99 -56.41
N GLN A 2 30.68 37.48 -55.62
CA GLN A 2 30.65 36.04 -55.20
C GLN A 2 29.20 35.64 -55.02
N SER A 3 28.82 34.65 -55.80
CA SER A 3 27.48 34.02 -55.85
C SER A 3 27.16 33.23 -54.56
N PRO A 4 25.89 33.08 -54.17
CA PRO A 4 25.50 32.36 -52.96
C PRO A 4 25.49 30.87 -53.20
N ALA A 5 25.94 30.11 -52.18
CA ALA A 5 26.01 28.67 -52.14
C ALA A 5 24.62 28.03 -52.02
N GLU A 6 24.42 26.98 -52.83
CA GLU A 6 23.22 26.19 -52.97
C GLU A 6 23.02 25.22 -51.77
N ALA A 7 21.80 25.14 -51.21
CA ALA A 7 21.43 24.27 -50.10
C ALA A 7 21.26 22.80 -50.55
N PRO A 8 21.62 21.78 -49.75
CA PRO A 8 21.55 20.38 -50.16
C PRO A 8 20.12 19.86 -50.20
N LYS A 9 19.77 19.18 -51.29
CA LYS A 9 18.49 18.52 -51.58
C LYS A 9 18.29 17.30 -50.67
N LYS A 10 17.14 17.22 -49.98
CA LYS A 10 16.70 16.06 -49.20
C LYS A 10 16.45 14.86 -50.11
N THR A 11 17.22 13.78 -49.94
CA THR A 11 17.05 12.49 -50.61
C THR A 11 15.85 11.75 -49.98
N ARG A 12 14.88 11.41 -50.83
CA ARG A 12 13.72 10.55 -50.46
C ARG A 12 14.19 9.11 -50.24
N ARG A 13 13.82 8.51 -49.09
CA ARG A 13 13.99 7.07 -48.82
C ARG A 13 13.11 6.23 -49.77
N PRO A 14 13.58 5.09 -50.30
CA PRO A 14 12.78 4.21 -51.14
C PRO A 14 11.73 3.47 -50.32
N ARG A 15 10.54 3.32 -50.89
CA ARG A 15 9.43 2.52 -50.38
C ARG A 15 9.79 1.01 -50.53
N ILE A 16 9.75 0.27 -49.42
CA ILE A 16 9.87 -1.19 -49.41
C ILE A 16 8.55 -1.79 -49.93
N ALA A 17 8.67 -2.59 -50.96
CA ALA A 17 7.56 -3.34 -51.56
C ALA A 17 7.09 -4.43 -50.60
N LYS A 18 5.77 -4.62 -50.48
CA LYS A 18 5.14 -5.75 -49.81
C LYS A 18 5.44 -7.03 -50.58
N THR A 19 6.14 -7.96 -49.94
CA THR A 19 6.24 -9.35 -50.41
C THR A 19 5.04 -10.12 -49.88
N GLU A 20 4.27 -10.70 -50.74
CA GLU A 20 3.18 -11.64 -50.43
C GLU A 20 3.79 -12.93 -49.86
N SER A 21 3.39 -13.29 -48.64
CA SER A 21 3.75 -14.57 -48.04
C SER A 21 2.76 -15.64 -48.48
N THR A 22 3.24 -16.59 -49.26
CA THR A 22 2.59 -17.83 -49.61
C THR A 22 2.31 -18.65 -48.34
N GLN A 23 1.04 -18.96 -48.11
CA GLN A 23 0.61 -19.89 -47.06
C GLN A 23 0.96 -21.31 -47.47
N ALA A 24 1.86 -21.95 -46.73
CA ALA A 24 2.05 -23.39 -46.78
C ALA A 24 1.12 -24.03 -45.76
N SER A 25 0.11 -24.73 -46.24
CA SER A 25 -0.78 -25.57 -45.46
C SER A 25 -0.06 -26.85 -45.04
N VAL A 26 0.08 -27.05 -43.74
CA VAL A 26 0.53 -28.33 -43.17
C VAL A 26 -0.70 -29.18 -42.89
N GLU A 27 -0.86 -30.27 -43.65
CA GLU A 27 -1.82 -31.33 -43.41
C GLU A 27 -1.45 -32.08 -42.10
N ILE A 28 -2.31 -32.07 -41.13
CA ILE A 28 -2.24 -32.93 -39.94
C ILE A 28 -3.03 -34.21 -40.27
N ARG A 29 -2.32 -35.31 -40.36
CA ARG A 29 -2.81 -36.67 -40.59
C ARG A 29 -3.50 -37.16 -39.30
N GLU A 30 -4.83 -37.33 -39.34
CA GLU A 30 -5.62 -38.00 -38.31
C GLU A 30 -5.33 -39.53 -38.32
N GLN A 31 -5.07 -40.10 -37.15
CA GLN A 31 -5.15 -41.52 -36.90
C GLN A 31 -6.45 -41.87 -36.18
N PRO A 32 -7.10 -43.00 -36.53
CA PRO A 32 -8.45 -43.32 -36.05
C PRO A 32 -8.48 -43.89 -34.65
N ALA A 33 -9.45 -43.40 -33.86
CA ALA A 33 -9.78 -43.88 -32.53
C ALA A 33 -10.55 -45.21 -32.59
N ALA A 34 -10.20 -46.11 -31.67
CA ALA A 34 -10.84 -47.39 -31.47
C ALA A 34 -12.23 -47.23 -30.83
N GLN A 35 -13.18 -48.02 -31.36
CA GLN A 35 -14.56 -48.14 -30.90
C GLN A 35 -14.65 -48.85 -29.57
N THR A 36 -15.45 -48.34 -28.64
CA THR A 36 -16.04 -49.14 -27.54
C THR A 36 -17.51 -48.79 -27.38
N THR A 37 -18.26 -49.77 -27.66
CA THR A 37 -19.65 -50.19 -27.42
C THR A 37 -20.57 -49.34 -26.51
N THR A 38 -21.68 -49.03 -27.16
CA THR A 38 -22.96 -48.54 -26.60
C THR A 38 -23.70 -49.54 -25.75
N THR A 39 -24.35 -49.06 -24.68
CA THR A 39 -25.63 -49.64 -24.18
C THR A 39 -26.52 -48.53 -23.59
N PRO A 40 -27.85 -48.73 -23.58
CA PRO A 40 -28.78 -47.64 -23.87
C PRO A 40 -29.53 -47.08 -22.67
N THR A 41 -30.01 -45.86 -22.85
CA THR A 41 -30.98 -45.12 -22.02
C THR A 41 -32.35 -45.79 -22.02
N PRO A 42 -33.08 -45.75 -20.92
CA PRO A 42 -34.55 -45.76 -21.00
C PRO A 42 -35.15 -44.38 -20.64
N ALA A 43 -36.22 -44.17 -21.38
CA ALA A 43 -36.99 -42.96 -21.56
C ALA A 43 -37.80 -42.57 -20.28
N ALA A 44 -38.12 -41.27 -20.26
CA ALA A 44 -39.09 -40.65 -19.36
C ALA A 44 -40.52 -41.07 -19.62
N PRO A 45 -41.42 -40.97 -18.63
CA PRO A 45 -42.82 -40.66 -18.87
C PRO A 45 -43.22 -39.27 -18.37
N LYS A 46 -43.97 -38.56 -19.23
CA LYS A 46 -44.77 -37.39 -18.92
C LYS A 46 -46.04 -37.79 -18.20
N GLU A 47 -46.49 -36.92 -17.33
CA GLU A 47 -47.86 -36.52 -16.93
C GLU A 47 -47.81 -35.95 -15.55
N GLY A 48 -48.29 -34.80 -15.16
CA GLY A 48 -49.59 -34.18 -15.48
C GLY A 48 -50.10 -33.59 -14.19
N GLY A 49 -50.22 -32.25 -14.13
CA GLY A 49 -51.28 -31.57 -13.46
C GLY A 49 -51.24 -31.43 -11.93
N LYS A 50 -51.27 -30.18 -11.52
CA LYS A 50 -52.18 -29.49 -10.59
C LYS A 50 -51.51 -28.51 -9.62
N ARG A 51 -51.79 -27.28 -9.85
CA ARG A 51 -51.63 -26.13 -8.92
C ARG A 51 -52.33 -26.43 -7.59
N ARG A 52 -51.65 -26.25 -6.46
CA ARG A 52 -52.21 -25.91 -5.14
C ARG A 52 -51.13 -25.12 -4.38
N GLY A 53 -51.32 -23.81 -4.11
CA GLY A 53 -51.90 -23.35 -2.89
C GLY A 53 -50.78 -23.17 -1.84
N ARG A 54 -50.20 -21.96 -1.77
CA ARG A 54 -49.30 -21.46 -0.74
C ARG A 54 -50.12 -21.24 0.55
N PRO A 55 -49.77 -21.82 1.70
CA PRO A 55 -50.30 -21.37 2.98
C PRO A 55 -49.43 -20.24 3.54
N SER A 56 -50.07 -19.15 3.89
CA SER A 56 -49.58 -18.02 4.65
C SER A 56 -49.11 -18.47 6.04
N ARG A 57 -47.91 -18.10 6.40
CA ARG A 57 -47.38 -18.27 7.76
C ARG A 57 -47.87 -17.12 8.62
N LYS A 58 -48.76 -17.45 9.55
CA LYS A 58 -49.25 -16.56 10.60
C LYS A 58 -48.08 -16.07 11.47
N GLU A 59 -48.15 -14.78 11.76
CA GLU A 59 -47.41 -14.14 12.86
C GLU A 59 -47.74 -14.87 14.17
N GLN A 60 -46.68 -15.24 14.87
CA GLN A 60 -46.78 -15.56 16.29
C GLN A 60 -46.09 -14.46 17.08
N ALA A 61 -46.89 -13.79 17.87
CA ALA A 61 -46.54 -12.75 18.81
C ALA A 61 -45.55 -13.26 19.87
N ALA A 62 -44.59 -12.40 20.19
CA ALA A 62 -43.72 -12.58 21.35
C ALA A 62 -44.49 -12.30 22.63
N PRO A 63 -44.25 -13.03 23.72
CA PRO A 63 -44.82 -12.70 25.02
C PRO A 63 -44.04 -11.52 25.64
N SER A 64 -44.77 -10.52 26.03
CA SER A 64 -44.36 -9.40 26.87
C SER A 64 -44.04 -9.93 28.28
N PHE A 65 -42.83 -9.64 28.77
CA PHE A 65 -42.54 -9.64 30.20
C PHE A 65 -42.43 -8.21 30.68
N ALA A 66 -43.37 -7.86 31.55
CA ALA A 66 -43.38 -6.60 32.28
C ALA A 66 -42.51 -6.65 33.50
N GLY A 67 -41.80 -5.56 33.74
CA GLY A 67 -41.56 -4.94 35.05
C GLY A 67 -40.60 -5.63 36.00
N THR A 68 -39.56 -5.01 36.36
CA THR A 68 -39.29 -4.37 37.65
C THR A 68 -37.80 -4.10 37.82
N ASP A 69 -37.60 -2.89 38.31
CA ASP A 69 -36.62 -2.42 39.27
C ASP A 69 -35.16 -2.17 38.87
N THR A 70 -34.95 -0.86 38.83
CA THR A 70 -33.74 -0.13 39.14
C THR A 70 -33.11 -0.53 40.46
N SER A 71 -31.88 -1.06 40.48
CA SER A 71 -30.99 -0.87 41.62
C SER A 71 -29.53 -0.87 41.15
N LYS A 72 -28.91 0.30 41.36
CA LYS A 72 -27.46 0.50 41.31
C LYS A 72 -26.78 -0.39 42.35
N PRO A 73 -25.62 -1.00 42.06
CA PRO A 73 -24.81 -1.56 43.12
C PRO A 73 -24.06 -0.43 43.89
N GLU A 74 -24.40 -0.27 45.16
CA GLU A 74 -23.62 0.50 46.12
C GLU A 74 -22.28 -0.21 46.41
N ILE A 75 -21.21 0.55 46.34
CA ILE A 75 -19.87 0.13 46.78
C ILE A 75 -19.88 0.18 48.32
N LYS A 76 -19.88 -0.96 48.98
CA LYS A 76 -19.67 -1.09 50.41
C LYS A 76 -18.25 -0.66 50.78
N LYS A 77 -18.14 0.40 51.56
CA LYS A 77 -16.93 0.76 52.31
C LYS A 77 -16.69 -0.30 53.38
N ILE A 78 -15.55 -0.94 53.32
CA ILE A 78 -15.04 -1.77 54.41
C ILE A 78 -14.36 -0.83 55.39
N ALA A 79 -14.94 -0.70 56.57
CA ALA A 79 -14.31 -0.08 57.75
C ALA A 79 -13.33 -1.07 58.35
N LEU A 80 -12.10 -0.70 58.49
CA LEU A 80 -11.11 -1.37 59.36
C LEU A 80 -11.04 -0.60 60.65
N ASP A 81 -11.39 -1.33 61.70
CA ASP A 81 -11.34 -0.85 63.09
C ASP A 81 -9.92 -0.54 63.55
N GLY A 82 -9.85 0.44 64.46
CA GLY A 82 -8.66 1.07 64.91
C GLY A 82 -7.82 0.26 65.91
N GLU A 83 -6.57 0.63 65.94
CA GLU A 83 -5.76 0.52 67.15
C GLU A 83 -5.09 1.87 67.46
N THR A 84 -5.40 2.32 68.62
CA THR A 84 -4.98 3.56 69.29
C THR A 84 -3.56 3.39 69.81
N CYS A 85 -2.64 4.27 69.46
CA CYS A 85 -1.43 4.56 70.24
C CYS A 85 -1.38 6.03 70.60
N PRO A 86 -1.00 6.37 71.86
CA PRO A 86 -1.15 7.72 72.43
C PRO A 86 0.11 8.54 72.25
N GLY A 87 -0.15 9.82 71.95
CA GLY A 87 0.65 10.93 72.48
C GLY A 87 1.82 11.41 71.62
N MET A 88 1.54 12.51 70.91
CA MET A 88 2.45 13.67 70.87
C MET A 88 1.67 14.87 70.31
N HIS A 89 1.65 15.96 71.14
CA HIS A 89 1.13 17.22 70.70
C HIS A 89 2.12 17.86 69.73
N GLU A 90 1.69 18.13 68.52
CA GLU A 90 2.32 19.15 67.66
C GLU A 90 1.22 20.00 67.04
N GLU A 91 1.45 21.30 67.11
CA GLU A 91 0.58 22.35 66.59
C GLU A 91 0.36 22.24 65.05
N PRO A 92 -0.80 22.64 64.52
CA PRO A 92 -1.05 22.62 63.07
C PRO A 92 -0.30 23.81 62.47
N GLN A 93 0.82 23.48 61.80
CA GLN A 93 1.41 24.36 60.80
C GLN A 93 0.52 24.37 59.55
N THR A 94 -0.11 25.50 59.32
CA THR A 94 -0.83 25.78 58.07
C THR A 94 0.16 25.78 56.89
N LEU A 95 0.22 24.68 56.14
CA LEU A 95 0.83 24.64 54.84
C LEU A 95 0.00 25.50 53.87
N PRO A 96 0.62 26.37 53.07
CA PRO A 96 -0.10 27.10 52.04
C PRO A 96 -0.55 26.11 50.98
N THR A 97 -1.86 25.96 50.83
CA THR A 97 -2.51 25.29 49.72
C THR A 97 -2.22 26.11 48.46
N THR A 98 -1.10 25.82 47.80
CA THR A 98 -0.91 26.21 46.41
C THR A 98 -1.83 25.33 45.61
N HIS A 99 -2.99 25.83 45.24
CA HIS A 99 -3.76 25.31 44.14
C HIS A 99 -2.84 25.32 42.92
N PRO A 100 -2.69 24.22 42.17
CA PRO A 100 -2.04 24.29 40.86
C PRO A 100 -2.88 25.29 40.06
N THR A 101 -2.30 26.41 39.73
CA THR A 101 -2.83 27.37 38.77
C THR A 101 -2.95 26.53 37.49
N GLU A 102 -4.15 26.25 37.06
CA GLU A 102 -4.38 25.72 35.70
C GLU A 102 -3.77 26.77 34.78
N GLU A 103 -2.61 26.46 34.24
CA GLU A 103 -2.00 27.26 33.19
C GLU A 103 -3.00 27.24 32.04
N ILE A 104 -3.67 28.34 31.82
CA ILE A 104 -4.55 28.54 30.68
C ILE A 104 -3.63 28.55 29.49
N ILE A 105 -3.52 27.37 28.83
CA ILE A 105 -2.79 27.20 27.58
C ILE A 105 -3.43 28.16 26.58
N THR A 106 -2.72 29.24 26.29
CA THR A 106 -3.16 30.23 25.31
C THR A 106 -2.77 29.79 23.90
N LYS A 107 -3.47 30.29 22.88
CA LYS A 107 -3.15 29.98 21.46
C LYS A 107 -1.73 30.38 21.08
N ASP A 108 -1.10 31.30 21.78
CA ASP A 108 0.26 31.77 21.54
C ASP A 108 1.32 30.77 22.03
N ASP A 109 0.98 29.88 22.96
CA ASP A 109 1.86 28.82 23.46
C ASP A 109 2.15 27.76 22.34
N PHE A 110 1.31 27.71 21.30
CA PHE A 110 1.49 26.87 20.10
C PHE A 110 2.09 27.64 18.91
N ALA A 111 2.60 28.83 19.10
CA ALA A 111 3.20 29.65 18.02
C ALA A 111 4.56 29.15 17.52
N GLY A 112 5.00 27.97 18.00
CA GLY A 112 6.22 27.32 17.52
C GLY A 112 6.09 26.74 16.10
N GLU A 113 7.16 26.77 15.33
CA GLU A 113 7.28 26.02 14.09
C GLU A 113 7.45 24.53 14.44
N ILE A 114 6.52 23.70 14.00
CA ILE A 114 6.52 22.25 14.22
C ILE A 114 7.01 21.59 12.95
N ALA A 115 7.96 20.65 13.05
CA ALA A 115 8.35 19.83 11.91
C ALA A 115 7.24 18.82 11.58
N GLY A 116 6.90 18.70 10.30
CA GLY A 116 5.95 17.73 9.80
C GLY A 116 6.50 17.02 8.57
N GLU A 117 6.18 15.73 8.46
CA GLU A 117 6.53 14.89 7.33
C GLU A 117 5.31 14.13 6.84
N GLY A 118 5.24 13.88 5.53
CA GLY A 118 4.18 13.05 4.97
C GLY A 118 4.32 12.85 3.47
N VAL A 119 3.53 11.93 2.94
CA VAL A 119 3.48 11.64 1.50
C VAL A 119 2.34 12.42 0.85
N LEU A 120 2.64 13.14 -0.20
CA LEU A 120 1.69 14.01 -0.88
C LEU A 120 0.65 13.22 -1.68
N GLU A 121 -0.61 13.39 -1.31
CA GLU A 121 -1.78 13.03 -2.12
C GLU A 121 -2.35 14.29 -2.76
N VAL A 122 -2.37 14.36 -4.10
CA VAL A 122 -2.91 15.51 -4.83
C VAL A 122 -4.40 15.28 -5.12
N MET A 123 -5.24 16.23 -4.74
CA MET A 123 -6.67 16.20 -5.02
C MET A 123 -6.98 16.73 -6.43
N PRO A 124 -8.13 16.34 -7.02
CA PRO A 124 -8.55 16.80 -8.35
C PRO A 124 -8.62 18.33 -8.48
N ASP A 125 -8.90 19.02 -7.38
CA ASP A 125 -9.00 20.49 -7.31
C ASP A 125 -7.63 21.18 -7.29
N GLY A 126 -6.53 20.41 -7.29
CA GLY A 126 -5.17 20.92 -7.40
C GLY A 126 -4.49 21.29 -6.08
N TYR A 127 -5.14 21.15 -4.94
CA TYR A 127 -4.49 21.17 -3.62
C TYR A 127 -4.09 19.76 -3.20
N GLY A 128 -3.32 19.61 -2.13
CA GLY A 128 -2.89 18.30 -1.64
C GLY A 128 -2.90 18.18 -0.13
N PHE A 129 -2.75 16.94 0.31
CA PHE A 129 -2.53 16.60 1.71
C PHE A 129 -1.28 15.74 1.84
N LEU A 130 -0.46 16.01 2.85
CA LEU A 130 0.58 15.09 3.28
C LEU A 130 -0.04 14.06 4.20
N ARG A 131 0.05 12.80 3.80
CA ARG A 131 -0.49 11.65 4.52
C ARG A 131 0.59 11.03 5.38
N SER A 132 0.26 10.73 6.65
CA SER A 132 1.19 10.06 7.56
C SER A 132 1.31 8.56 7.25
N ALA A 133 2.52 8.03 7.42
CA ALA A 133 2.79 6.59 7.40
C ALA A 133 2.08 5.84 8.52
N ASP A 134 1.90 6.46 9.70
CA ASP A 134 1.24 5.87 10.86
C ASP A 134 -0.21 5.48 10.59
N TYR A 135 -0.87 6.21 9.69
CA TYR A 135 -2.23 5.92 9.24
C TYR A 135 -2.27 5.20 7.89
N ASN A 136 -1.18 4.53 7.51
CA ASN A 136 -1.06 3.81 6.23
C ASN A 136 -1.45 4.68 5.01
N TYR A 137 -1.10 5.96 5.03
CA TYR A 137 -1.42 6.96 4.00
C TYR A 137 -2.92 7.18 3.73
N LEU A 138 -3.76 6.80 4.68
CA LEU A 138 -5.20 7.09 4.65
C LEU A 138 -5.49 8.45 5.30
N ASN A 139 -6.72 8.90 5.14
CA ASN A 139 -7.17 10.16 5.74
C ASN A 139 -7.06 10.09 7.27
N SER A 140 -6.39 11.06 7.85
CA SER A 140 -6.14 11.14 9.28
C SER A 140 -6.38 12.57 9.81
N PRO A 141 -6.53 12.75 11.14
CA PRO A 141 -6.57 14.08 11.73
C PRO A 141 -5.24 14.83 11.59
N ASP A 142 -4.14 14.12 11.40
CA ASP A 142 -2.78 14.67 11.29
C ASP A 142 -2.42 15.08 9.85
N ASP A 143 -3.39 15.08 8.95
CA ASP A 143 -3.17 15.47 7.55
C ASP A 143 -2.75 16.93 7.44
N ILE A 144 -1.65 17.18 6.73
CA ILE A 144 -1.10 18.51 6.51
C ILE A 144 -1.56 19.04 5.16
N TYR A 145 -2.18 20.19 5.14
CA TYR A 145 -2.66 20.82 3.92
C TYR A 145 -1.52 21.48 3.13
N VAL A 146 -1.46 21.19 1.83
CA VAL A 146 -0.50 21.80 0.88
C VAL A 146 -1.26 22.61 -0.16
N SER A 147 -0.89 23.88 -0.29
CA SER A 147 -1.56 24.78 -1.23
C SER A 147 -1.19 24.50 -2.70
N PRO A 148 -2.08 24.79 -3.66
CA PRO A 148 -1.79 24.64 -5.08
C PRO A 148 -0.57 25.45 -5.54
N SER A 149 -0.31 26.59 -4.88
CA SER A 149 0.84 27.45 -5.16
C SER A 149 2.15 26.77 -4.81
N GLN A 150 2.22 26.09 -3.64
CA GLN A 150 3.39 25.32 -3.22
C GLN A 150 3.64 24.12 -4.13
N ILE A 151 2.59 23.38 -4.50
CA ILE A 151 2.70 22.25 -5.44
C ILE A 151 3.31 22.68 -6.77
N LYS A 152 2.87 23.83 -7.31
CA LYS A 152 3.41 24.37 -8.56
C LYS A 152 4.81 24.94 -8.40
N LEU A 153 5.11 25.62 -7.30
CA LEU A 153 6.40 26.26 -7.04
C LEU A 153 7.53 25.24 -6.98
N PHE A 154 7.33 24.16 -6.24
CA PHE A 154 8.32 23.10 -6.03
C PHE A 154 8.21 21.96 -7.05
N GLY A 155 7.21 21.98 -7.94
CA GLY A 155 6.98 20.90 -8.90
C GLY A 155 6.61 19.57 -8.26
N LEU A 156 5.91 19.61 -7.10
CA LEU A 156 5.51 18.43 -6.35
C LEU A 156 4.55 17.55 -7.14
N LYS A 157 4.67 16.24 -6.96
CA LYS A 157 3.81 15.23 -7.56
C LYS A 157 3.21 14.33 -6.49
N ALA A 158 2.11 13.66 -6.84
CA ALA A 158 1.56 12.64 -5.96
C ALA A 158 2.60 11.55 -5.65
N GLY A 159 2.74 11.20 -4.38
CA GLY A 159 3.73 10.24 -3.91
C GLY A 159 5.05 10.86 -3.41
N ASP A 160 5.28 12.18 -3.57
CA ASP A 160 6.46 12.81 -2.97
C ASP A 160 6.36 12.80 -1.45
N THR A 161 7.44 12.39 -0.79
CA THR A 161 7.61 12.56 0.66
C THR A 161 8.15 13.95 0.91
N VAL A 162 7.37 14.76 1.61
CA VAL A 162 7.71 16.17 1.88
C VAL A 162 7.93 16.35 3.37
N THR A 163 9.08 16.90 3.73
CA THR A 163 9.40 17.34 5.09
C THR A 163 9.40 18.85 5.13
N GLY A 164 8.81 19.42 6.17
CA GLY A 164 8.73 20.88 6.28
C GLY A 164 8.21 21.35 7.62
N THR A 165 8.04 22.66 7.74
CA THR A 165 7.46 23.27 8.93
C THR A 165 5.98 23.53 8.74
N ILE A 166 5.20 23.19 9.75
CA ILE A 166 3.75 23.38 9.80
C ILE A 166 3.40 24.39 10.90
N ARG A 167 2.25 25.00 10.80
CA ARG A 167 1.68 25.84 11.86
C ARG A 167 0.34 25.30 12.33
N PRO A 168 -0.07 25.64 13.54
CA PRO A 168 -1.42 25.33 14.00
C PRO A 168 -2.49 26.01 13.11
N PRO A 169 -3.65 25.37 12.95
CA PRO A 169 -4.75 25.93 12.16
C PRO A 169 -5.30 27.21 12.84
N LYS A 170 -5.58 28.23 12.03
CA LYS A 170 -6.26 29.45 12.47
C LYS A 170 -7.77 29.20 12.63
N GLU A 171 -8.47 30.15 13.23
CA GLU A 171 -9.93 30.10 13.32
C GLU A 171 -10.56 29.97 11.90
N GLY A 172 -11.31 28.88 11.70
CA GLY A 172 -11.91 28.56 10.40
C GLY A 172 -11.11 27.59 9.53
N GLU A 173 -9.84 27.31 9.84
CA GLU A 173 -9.05 26.28 9.16
C GLU A 173 -9.25 24.93 9.86
N LYS A 174 -9.39 23.87 9.07
CA LYS A 174 -9.61 22.51 9.60
C LYS A 174 -8.32 21.70 9.72
N TYR A 175 -7.33 22.00 8.90
CA TYR A 175 -6.09 21.23 8.77
C TYR A 175 -4.86 22.07 9.08
N PHE A 176 -3.79 21.43 9.47
CA PHE A 176 -2.48 22.05 9.66
C PHE A 176 -1.92 22.46 8.30
N PRO A 177 -1.68 23.74 8.00
CA PRO A 177 -1.09 24.14 6.73
C PRO A 177 0.43 24.03 6.76
N LEU A 178 1.00 23.57 5.66
CA LEU A 178 2.43 23.58 5.41
C LEU A 178 2.90 25.02 5.17
N VAL A 179 3.88 25.49 5.94
CA VAL A 179 4.43 26.84 5.84
C VAL A 179 5.66 26.84 4.94
N ARG A 180 6.60 25.98 5.22
CA ARG A 180 7.88 25.89 4.51
C ARG A 180 8.20 24.44 4.18
N VAL A 181 8.69 24.18 2.97
CA VAL A 181 9.27 22.90 2.57
C VAL A 181 10.75 22.92 2.86
N THR A 182 11.25 21.92 3.58
CA THR A 182 12.68 21.75 3.89
C THR A 182 13.29 20.75 2.90
N ASP A 183 12.74 19.55 2.84
CA ASP A 183 13.24 18.47 2.01
C ASP A 183 12.11 17.80 1.24
N ILE A 184 12.45 17.25 0.07
CA ILE A 184 11.54 16.44 -0.74
C ILE A 184 12.27 15.14 -1.08
N ASN A 185 11.72 13.99 -0.64
CA ASN A 185 12.35 12.68 -0.81
C ASN A 185 13.81 12.63 -0.30
N GLY A 186 14.13 13.39 0.76
CA GLY A 186 15.48 13.47 1.33
C GLY A 186 16.48 14.31 0.52
N LEU A 187 16.00 15.09 -0.46
CA LEU A 187 16.81 16.02 -1.26
C LEU A 187 16.29 17.43 -1.15
N GLU A 188 17.16 18.41 -1.41
CA GLU A 188 16.76 19.82 -1.46
C GLU A 188 15.75 20.07 -2.60
N PRO A 189 14.78 20.98 -2.43
CA PRO A 189 13.72 21.22 -3.40
C PRO A 189 14.22 21.65 -4.79
N GLU A 190 15.39 22.25 -4.88
CA GLU A 190 15.97 22.71 -6.16
C GLU A 190 16.32 21.54 -7.07
N TYR A 191 16.87 20.44 -6.53
CA TYR A 191 17.20 19.25 -7.30
C TYR A 191 15.98 18.49 -7.82
N ILE A 192 14.85 18.59 -7.12
CA ILE A 192 13.62 17.84 -7.44
C ILE A 192 12.92 18.41 -8.66
N ARG A 193 13.05 19.71 -8.91
CA ARG A 193 12.33 20.40 -9.98
C ARG A 193 12.65 19.89 -11.38
N ASP A 194 13.90 19.51 -11.60
CA ASP A 194 14.43 19.11 -12.92
C ASP A 194 14.53 17.58 -13.06
N ARG A 195 13.95 16.81 -12.11
CA ARG A 195 14.00 15.35 -12.16
C ARG A 195 13.28 14.75 -13.36
N VAL A 196 13.86 13.71 -13.93
CA VAL A 196 13.25 12.90 -14.99
C VAL A 196 12.13 12.06 -14.37
N GLN A 197 10.96 12.02 -15.02
CA GLN A 197 9.84 11.24 -14.54
C GLN A 197 10.09 9.74 -14.75
N PHE A 198 9.64 8.92 -13.80
CA PHE A 198 9.84 7.47 -13.79
C PHE A 198 9.43 6.77 -15.10
N GLU A 199 8.36 7.25 -15.74
CA GLU A 199 7.87 6.70 -17.00
C GLU A 199 8.82 6.94 -18.18
N PHE A 200 9.68 7.97 -18.11
CA PHE A 200 10.62 8.37 -19.16
C PHE A 200 12.06 7.91 -18.91
N MET A 201 12.34 7.36 -17.71
CA MET A 201 13.65 6.81 -17.39
C MET A 201 13.95 5.58 -18.24
N THR A 202 15.19 5.44 -18.69
CA THR A 202 15.64 4.30 -19.50
C THR A 202 15.75 3.04 -18.63
N PRO A 203 14.98 1.96 -18.91
CA PRO A 203 15.06 0.74 -18.12
C PRO A 203 16.27 -0.09 -18.53
N LEU A 204 17.00 -0.60 -17.54
CA LEU A 204 18.11 -1.53 -17.72
C LEU A 204 17.78 -2.91 -17.13
N PHE A 205 18.53 -3.93 -17.58
CA PHE A 205 18.50 -5.23 -16.91
C PHE A 205 19.19 -5.14 -15.54
N PRO A 206 18.71 -5.93 -14.53
CA PRO A 206 19.38 -6.03 -13.25
C PRO A 206 20.81 -6.53 -13.41
N SER A 207 21.80 -5.69 -13.13
CA SER A 207 23.21 -6.02 -13.21
C SER A 207 23.84 -6.23 -11.84
N GLU A 208 23.31 -5.59 -10.81
CA GLU A 208 23.77 -5.66 -9.44
C GLU A 208 22.85 -6.56 -8.60
N LYS A 209 23.48 -7.55 -7.93
CA LYS A 209 22.75 -8.53 -7.10
C LYS A 209 22.70 -8.06 -5.65
N PHE A 210 21.58 -8.25 -4.97
CA PHE A 210 21.49 -8.15 -3.53
C PHE A 210 22.24 -9.31 -2.87
N CYS A 211 23.08 -9.00 -1.89
CA CYS A 211 23.72 -10.00 -1.06
C CYS A 211 22.74 -10.42 0.06
N LEU A 212 22.30 -11.68 0.02
CA LEU A 212 21.37 -12.22 1.02
C LEU A 212 22.07 -13.04 2.10
N THR A 213 23.40 -13.12 2.05
CA THR A 213 24.26 -13.89 2.97
C THR A 213 25.27 -12.96 3.64
N GLY A 214 25.78 -13.35 4.78
CA GLY A 214 26.67 -12.49 5.58
C GLY A 214 25.92 -11.80 6.72
N ASN A 215 26.61 -11.04 7.55
CA ASN A 215 26.08 -10.26 8.68
C ASN A 215 25.08 -11.01 9.59
N GLY A 216 25.28 -12.32 9.79
CA GLY A 216 24.39 -13.17 10.58
C GLY A 216 23.28 -13.86 9.77
N HIS A 217 23.07 -13.53 8.50
CA HIS A 217 22.00 -14.07 7.64
C HIS A 217 22.42 -15.31 6.84
N ASN A 218 23.19 -16.23 7.44
CA ASN A 218 23.66 -17.46 6.79
C ASN A 218 22.69 -18.63 6.95
N ASN A 219 21.38 -18.38 7.10
CA ASN A 219 20.40 -19.44 7.17
C ASN A 219 20.30 -20.18 5.82
N LEU A 220 19.87 -21.45 5.86
CA LEU A 220 19.78 -22.29 4.66
C LEU A 220 18.88 -21.66 3.59
N SER A 221 17.77 -21.04 3.99
CA SER A 221 16.80 -20.43 3.07
C SER A 221 17.40 -19.26 2.29
N CYS A 222 18.08 -18.32 2.96
CA CYS A 222 18.75 -17.20 2.28
C CYS A 222 19.88 -17.69 1.35
N ARG A 223 20.67 -18.69 1.78
CA ARG A 223 21.71 -19.28 0.94
C ARG A 223 21.17 -19.95 -0.32
N ILE A 224 20.05 -20.66 -0.21
CA ILE A 224 19.40 -21.30 -1.36
C ILE A 224 18.88 -20.21 -2.34
N VAL A 225 18.21 -19.19 -1.82
CA VAL A 225 17.72 -18.08 -2.67
C VAL A 225 18.89 -17.37 -3.34
N ASP A 226 19.93 -17.04 -2.60
CA ASP A 226 21.10 -16.33 -3.12
C ASP A 226 21.85 -17.10 -4.21
N LEU A 227 21.87 -18.43 -4.12
CA LEU A 227 22.58 -19.29 -5.06
C LEU A 227 21.74 -19.67 -6.29
N PHE A 228 20.45 -20.01 -6.12
CA PHE A 228 19.61 -20.56 -7.19
C PHE A 228 18.65 -19.56 -7.80
N SER A 229 18.29 -18.53 -7.05
CA SER A 229 17.31 -17.51 -7.47
C SER A 229 17.78 -16.12 -7.03
N PRO A 230 18.96 -15.67 -7.47
CA PRO A 230 19.49 -14.37 -7.03
C PRO A 230 18.53 -13.24 -7.40
N ILE A 231 18.41 -12.27 -6.50
CA ILE A 231 17.57 -11.09 -6.67
C ILE A 231 18.51 -9.91 -6.96
N GLY A 232 18.28 -9.22 -8.07
CA GLY A 232 19.04 -8.04 -8.46
C GLY A 232 18.24 -6.75 -8.30
N LYS A 233 18.93 -5.61 -8.22
CA LYS A 233 18.32 -4.28 -8.19
C LYS A 233 17.49 -4.07 -9.47
N GLY A 234 16.21 -3.78 -9.31
CA GLY A 234 15.24 -3.66 -10.42
C GLY A 234 14.61 -4.97 -10.88
N GLN A 235 14.88 -6.09 -10.23
CA GLN A 235 14.31 -7.38 -10.59
C GLN A 235 12.92 -7.58 -9.99
N ARG A 236 12.10 -8.34 -10.71
CA ARG A 236 10.82 -8.85 -10.23
C ARG A 236 10.99 -10.26 -9.72
N ALA A 237 10.69 -10.49 -8.46
CA ALA A 237 10.71 -11.82 -7.84
C ALA A 237 9.31 -12.23 -7.38
N LEU A 238 9.01 -13.52 -7.41
CA LEU A 238 7.73 -14.05 -6.95
C LEU A 238 8.00 -15.25 -6.03
N ILE A 239 7.49 -15.15 -4.79
CA ILE A 239 7.50 -16.25 -3.83
C ILE A 239 6.17 -17.00 -3.93
N VAL A 240 6.22 -18.22 -4.43
CA VAL A 240 5.04 -19.10 -4.53
C VAL A 240 5.12 -20.18 -3.48
N ALA A 241 4.17 -20.19 -2.57
CA ALA A 241 4.13 -21.15 -1.46
C ALA A 241 2.69 -21.51 -1.10
N GLN A 242 2.49 -22.74 -0.64
CA GLN A 242 1.22 -23.16 -0.06
C GLN A 242 0.99 -22.42 1.28
N PRO A 243 -0.28 -22.31 1.73
CA PRO A 243 -0.55 -21.78 3.07
C PRO A 243 0.19 -22.55 4.15
N LYS A 244 0.68 -21.86 5.18
CA LYS A 244 1.39 -22.43 6.34
C LYS A 244 2.74 -23.12 6.06
N THR A 245 3.39 -22.81 4.93
CA THR A 245 4.72 -23.38 4.58
C THR A 245 5.88 -22.46 4.92
N GLY A 246 5.66 -21.36 5.65
CA GLY A 246 6.72 -20.45 6.08
C GLY A 246 7.05 -19.34 5.07
N LYS A 247 6.12 -18.98 4.16
CA LYS A 247 6.30 -17.86 3.22
C LYS A 247 6.69 -16.56 3.92
N THR A 248 5.96 -16.19 4.98
CA THR A 248 6.20 -14.96 5.75
C THR A 248 7.57 -14.97 6.41
N VAL A 249 7.99 -16.10 6.99
CA VAL A 249 9.31 -16.26 7.62
C VAL A 249 10.44 -16.13 6.58
N LEU A 250 10.25 -16.69 5.38
CA LEU A 250 11.22 -16.53 4.30
C LEU A 250 11.30 -15.06 3.87
N MET A 251 10.16 -14.38 3.72
CA MET A 251 10.12 -12.96 3.34
C MET A 251 10.79 -12.08 4.39
N GLN A 252 10.52 -12.29 5.68
CA GLN A 252 11.21 -11.61 6.79
C GLN A 252 12.73 -11.85 6.76
N SER A 253 13.16 -13.09 6.50
CA SER A 253 14.59 -13.43 6.41
C SER A 253 15.29 -12.70 5.26
N ILE A 254 14.65 -12.63 4.09
CA ILE A 254 15.18 -11.91 2.92
C ILE A 254 15.20 -10.40 3.19
N ALA A 255 14.12 -9.85 3.75
CA ALA A 255 14.01 -8.42 4.05
C ALA A 255 15.09 -7.97 5.04
N ASN A 256 15.27 -8.71 6.14
CA ASN A 256 16.32 -8.41 7.12
C ASN A 256 17.74 -8.57 6.55
N ALA A 257 17.94 -9.56 5.69
CA ALA A 257 19.23 -9.73 5.01
C ALA A 257 19.55 -8.53 4.09
N ILE A 258 18.56 -8.01 3.36
CA ILE A 258 18.74 -6.80 2.55
C ILE A 258 18.98 -5.58 3.44
N ALA A 259 18.21 -5.40 4.52
CA ALA A 259 18.37 -4.28 5.44
C ALA A 259 19.78 -4.19 6.05
N ASP A 260 20.34 -5.32 6.43
CA ASP A 260 21.62 -5.36 7.12
C ASP A 260 22.82 -5.34 6.14
N ASN A 261 22.64 -5.85 4.92
CA ASN A 261 23.70 -5.89 3.92
C ASN A 261 23.70 -4.67 2.97
N HIS A 262 22.54 -4.02 2.82
CA HIS A 262 22.32 -2.88 1.91
C HIS A 262 21.57 -1.76 2.62
N PRO A 263 22.21 -1.02 3.53
CA PRO A 263 21.58 0.06 4.29
C PRO A 263 21.16 1.25 3.43
N GLU A 264 21.68 1.35 2.20
CA GLU A 264 21.32 2.38 1.22
C GLU A 264 19.93 2.18 0.61
N VAL A 265 19.36 0.97 0.76
CA VAL A 265 18.10 0.59 0.12
C VAL A 265 16.92 0.95 1.00
N TYR A 266 15.97 1.64 0.42
CA TYR A 266 14.69 1.91 1.09
C TYR A 266 13.73 0.74 0.91
N MET A 267 13.29 0.15 2.02
CA MET A 267 12.40 -1.01 1.96
C MET A 267 10.98 -0.67 2.43
N ILE A 268 10.00 -1.12 1.66
CA ILE A 268 8.58 -1.04 1.99
C ILE A 268 7.99 -2.44 2.01
N VAL A 269 7.31 -2.80 3.08
CA VAL A 269 6.52 -4.03 3.17
C VAL A 269 5.05 -3.64 3.07
N LEU A 270 4.40 -4.03 1.98
CA LEU A 270 2.99 -3.76 1.71
C LEU A 270 2.15 -5.01 1.96
N LEU A 271 1.33 -4.96 3.01
CA LEU A 271 0.45 -6.05 3.43
C LEU A 271 -0.99 -5.72 3.05
N ILE A 272 -1.59 -6.54 2.17
CA ILE A 272 -2.95 -6.35 1.68
C ILE A 272 -3.85 -7.50 2.09
N ASP A 273 -4.95 -7.18 2.78
CA ASP A 273 -5.95 -8.16 3.26
C ASP A 273 -5.32 -9.19 4.21
N GLU A 274 -4.29 -8.78 4.98
CA GLU A 274 -3.64 -9.61 6.01
C GLU A 274 -4.27 -9.37 7.38
N ARG A 275 -3.95 -10.24 8.34
CA ARG A 275 -4.46 -10.16 9.71
C ARG A 275 -3.69 -9.11 10.51
N PRO A 276 -4.34 -8.37 11.43
CA PRO A 276 -3.66 -7.38 12.29
C PRO A 276 -2.48 -7.95 13.07
N GLU A 277 -2.58 -9.22 13.53
CA GLU A 277 -1.50 -9.89 14.25
C GLU A 277 -0.27 -10.11 13.37
N GLU A 278 -0.47 -10.50 12.09
CA GLU A 278 0.60 -10.70 11.12
C GLU A 278 1.26 -9.37 10.74
N VAL A 279 0.49 -8.28 10.68
CA VAL A 279 1.00 -6.92 10.47
C VAL A 279 1.90 -6.50 11.63
N THR A 280 1.44 -6.68 12.87
CA THR A 280 2.21 -6.35 14.06
C THR A 280 3.50 -7.17 14.16
N GLU A 281 3.42 -8.46 13.85
CA GLU A 281 4.59 -9.34 13.82
C GLU A 281 5.61 -8.87 12.76
N MET A 282 5.15 -8.51 11.57
CA MET A 282 6.01 -8.00 10.50
C MET A 282 6.68 -6.69 10.93
N ALA A 283 5.93 -5.74 11.47
CA ALA A 283 6.45 -4.45 11.93
C ALA A 283 7.50 -4.56 13.04
N ARG A 284 7.41 -5.59 13.88
CA ARG A 284 8.39 -5.82 14.96
C ARG A 284 9.65 -6.53 14.48
N ASN A 285 9.52 -7.40 13.48
CA ASN A 285 10.60 -8.32 13.08
C ASN A 285 11.37 -7.85 11.84
N VAL A 286 10.89 -6.84 11.11
CA VAL A 286 11.52 -6.36 9.87
C VAL A 286 11.94 -4.91 10.00
N LYS A 287 13.16 -4.59 9.59
CA LYS A 287 13.70 -3.23 9.55
C LYS A 287 13.29 -2.54 8.26
N ALA A 288 12.00 -2.28 8.08
CA ALA A 288 11.43 -1.66 6.89
C ALA A 288 10.20 -0.84 7.27
N GLU A 289 9.79 0.06 6.39
CA GLU A 289 8.48 0.69 6.50
C GLU A 289 7.39 -0.34 6.21
N VAL A 290 6.50 -0.58 7.18
CA VAL A 290 5.39 -1.52 7.03
C VAL A 290 4.10 -0.74 6.82
N VAL A 291 3.51 -0.91 5.64
CA VAL A 291 2.21 -0.31 5.27
C VAL A 291 1.21 -1.43 5.11
N ALA A 292 0.09 -1.34 5.79
CA ALA A 292 -0.89 -2.41 5.81
C ALA A 292 -2.32 -1.91 5.53
N SER A 293 -3.10 -2.79 4.94
CA SER A 293 -4.55 -2.66 4.88
C SER A 293 -5.13 -4.02 5.24
N THR A 294 -5.75 -4.10 6.43
CA THR A 294 -6.17 -5.34 7.07
C THR A 294 -7.46 -5.92 6.44
N PHE A 295 -7.76 -7.18 6.71
CA PHE A 295 -8.85 -7.92 6.07
C PHE A 295 -10.26 -7.35 6.35
N ASP A 296 -10.42 -6.58 7.40
CA ASP A 296 -11.66 -5.92 7.81
C ASP A 296 -11.95 -4.63 7.02
N GLU A 297 -10.98 -4.15 6.24
CA GLU A 297 -11.13 -2.95 5.45
C GLU A 297 -11.80 -3.20 4.09
N GLN A 298 -12.33 -2.15 3.50
CA GLN A 298 -12.96 -2.21 2.18
C GLN A 298 -11.92 -2.37 1.06
N ALA A 299 -12.30 -3.06 -0.01
CA ALA A 299 -11.43 -3.26 -1.18
C ALA A 299 -10.91 -1.94 -1.81
N SER A 300 -11.68 -0.86 -1.73
CA SER A 300 -11.26 0.48 -2.17
C SER A 300 -10.07 1.03 -1.37
N ARG A 301 -9.99 0.73 -0.07
CA ARG A 301 -8.84 1.09 0.77
C ARG A 301 -7.59 0.32 0.37
N HIS A 302 -7.70 -1.00 0.17
CA HIS A 302 -6.59 -1.82 -0.32
C HIS A 302 -5.98 -1.26 -1.61
N VAL A 303 -6.85 -0.86 -2.54
CA VAL A 303 -6.43 -0.26 -3.81
C VAL A 303 -5.74 1.08 -3.59
N LYS A 304 -6.32 1.97 -2.75
CA LYS A 304 -5.76 3.29 -2.47
C LYS A 304 -4.38 3.21 -1.83
N VAL A 305 -4.22 2.37 -0.82
CA VAL A 305 -2.93 2.17 -0.13
C VAL A 305 -1.87 1.65 -1.10
N ALA A 306 -2.22 0.66 -1.94
CA ALA A 306 -1.29 0.12 -2.93
C ALA A 306 -0.89 1.16 -3.99
N GLU A 307 -1.81 2.01 -4.44
CA GLU A 307 -1.51 3.10 -5.37
C GLU A 307 -0.58 4.15 -4.74
N MET A 308 -0.82 4.53 -3.48
CA MET A 308 0.04 5.48 -2.76
C MET A 308 1.47 4.96 -2.57
N VAL A 309 1.61 3.71 -2.15
CA VAL A 309 2.93 3.07 -1.99
C VAL A 309 3.68 3.01 -3.32
N LEU A 310 3.00 2.65 -4.41
CA LEU A 310 3.61 2.61 -5.72
C LEU A 310 4.07 3.99 -6.19
N GLU A 311 3.25 5.02 -6.02
CA GLU A 311 3.62 6.38 -6.40
C GLU A 311 4.77 6.90 -5.53
N LYS A 312 4.76 6.65 -4.21
CA LYS A 312 5.89 6.95 -3.32
C LYS A 312 7.18 6.31 -3.83
N ALA A 313 7.16 5.01 -4.09
CA ALA A 313 8.32 4.29 -4.58
C ALA A 313 8.86 4.85 -5.89
N LYS A 314 7.99 5.18 -6.85
CA LYS A 314 8.40 5.82 -8.11
C LYS A 314 9.07 7.18 -7.89
N ARG A 315 8.51 8.02 -6.98
CA ARG A 315 9.09 9.34 -6.68
C ARG A 315 10.47 9.20 -6.04
N MET A 316 10.67 8.23 -5.16
CA MET A 316 11.97 7.96 -4.57
C MET A 316 12.99 7.50 -5.62
N VAL A 317 12.60 6.63 -6.55
CA VAL A 317 13.48 6.21 -7.66
C VAL A 317 13.84 7.39 -8.58
N GLU A 318 12.91 8.33 -8.85
CA GLU A 318 13.22 9.56 -9.59
C GLU A 318 14.30 10.41 -8.91
N CYS A 319 14.45 10.27 -7.60
CA CYS A 319 15.48 10.95 -6.81
C CYS A 319 16.78 10.12 -6.69
N GLY A 320 16.85 8.96 -7.35
CA GLY A 320 18.05 8.12 -7.39
C GLY A 320 18.16 7.10 -6.25
N HIS A 321 17.08 6.89 -5.48
CA HIS A 321 17.05 5.88 -4.42
C HIS A 321 16.77 4.49 -4.97
N ASP A 322 17.39 3.47 -4.36
CA ASP A 322 17.04 2.08 -4.58
C ASP A 322 15.89 1.68 -3.64
N VAL A 323 14.79 1.22 -4.21
CA VAL A 323 13.58 0.88 -3.46
C VAL A 323 13.23 -0.58 -3.65
N VAL A 324 12.95 -1.29 -2.55
CA VAL A 324 12.46 -2.67 -2.57
C VAL A 324 11.06 -2.72 -1.95
N ILE A 325 10.10 -3.28 -2.68
CA ILE A 325 8.73 -3.48 -2.21
C ILE A 325 8.47 -4.97 -2.02
N PHE A 326 8.19 -5.37 -0.79
CA PHE A 326 7.66 -6.68 -0.47
C PHE A 326 6.14 -6.61 -0.44
N LEU A 327 5.47 -7.30 -1.36
CA LEU A 327 4.01 -7.32 -1.46
C LEU A 327 3.44 -8.66 -1.00
N ASP A 328 2.68 -8.68 0.07
CA ASP A 328 1.90 -9.82 0.54
C ASP A 328 0.41 -9.45 0.63
N SER A 329 -0.47 -9.85 -0.30
CA SER A 329 -0.12 -10.65 -1.47
C SER A 329 -0.71 -10.04 -2.75
N ILE A 330 -0.04 -10.25 -3.87
CA ILE A 330 -0.51 -9.79 -5.18
C ILE A 330 -1.86 -10.41 -5.57
N THR A 331 -2.14 -11.64 -5.11
CA THR A 331 -3.42 -12.32 -5.37
C THR A 331 -4.58 -11.58 -4.69
N ARG A 332 -4.40 -11.15 -3.44
CA ARG A 332 -5.42 -10.41 -2.69
C ARG A 332 -5.59 -9.00 -3.25
N LEU A 333 -4.50 -8.36 -3.63
CA LEU A 333 -4.54 -7.08 -4.35
C LEU A 333 -5.33 -7.19 -5.65
N ALA A 334 -5.12 -8.24 -6.45
CA ALA A 334 -5.87 -8.46 -7.68
C ALA A 334 -7.36 -8.69 -7.42
N ARG A 335 -7.74 -9.37 -6.33
CA ARG A 335 -9.14 -9.52 -5.91
C ARG A 335 -9.76 -8.18 -5.51
N ALA A 336 -9.03 -7.34 -4.76
CA ALA A 336 -9.48 -6.00 -4.40
C ALA A 336 -9.77 -5.16 -5.65
N TYR A 337 -8.88 -5.16 -6.63
CA TYR A 337 -9.12 -4.50 -7.91
C TYR A 337 -10.32 -5.07 -8.66
N ASN A 338 -10.53 -6.40 -8.62
CA ASN A 338 -11.69 -7.03 -9.24
C ASN A 338 -13.03 -6.56 -8.62
N SER A 339 -13.03 -6.25 -7.34
CA SER A 339 -14.21 -5.77 -6.63
C SER A 339 -14.49 -4.26 -6.89
N VAL A 340 -13.44 -3.47 -7.15
CA VAL A 340 -13.53 -2.01 -7.29
C VAL A 340 -13.74 -1.58 -8.74
N GLN A 341 -13.14 -2.31 -9.70
CA GLN A 341 -13.24 -1.93 -11.12
C GLN A 341 -14.65 -2.15 -11.67
N PRO A 342 -15.14 -1.25 -12.54
CA PRO A 342 -16.40 -1.47 -13.23
C PRO A 342 -16.32 -2.71 -14.11
N ALA A 343 -17.38 -3.52 -14.08
CA ALA A 343 -17.45 -4.76 -14.85
C ALA A 343 -17.34 -4.50 -16.36
N SER A 344 -16.40 -5.17 -17.02
CA SER A 344 -16.22 -5.07 -18.49
C SER A 344 -17.19 -5.95 -19.28
N GLY A 345 -17.92 -6.83 -18.60
CA GLY A 345 -18.77 -7.86 -19.23
C GLY A 345 -17.99 -9.07 -19.79
N LYS A 346 -16.65 -9.06 -19.69
CA LYS A 346 -15.77 -10.15 -20.11
C LYS A 346 -15.08 -10.75 -18.90
N VAL A 347 -15.49 -11.95 -18.52
CA VAL A 347 -14.93 -12.67 -17.37
C VAL A 347 -13.89 -13.67 -17.87
N LEU A 348 -12.68 -13.58 -17.30
CA LEU A 348 -11.59 -14.54 -17.51
C LEU A 348 -11.78 -15.77 -16.62
N SER A 349 -10.94 -16.79 -16.82
CA SER A 349 -10.91 -17.98 -15.95
C SER A 349 -10.68 -17.57 -14.49
N GLY A 350 -11.38 -18.21 -13.55
CA GLY A 350 -11.31 -17.88 -12.11
C GLY A 350 -12.17 -16.73 -11.64
N GLY A 351 -13.13 -16.25 -12.45
CA GLY A 351 -14.10 -15.22 -12.05
C GLY A 351 -13.51 -13.80 -12.00
N VAL A 352 -12.40 -13.58 -12.69
CA VAL A 352 -11.71 -12.27 -12.73
C VAL A 352 -12.18 -11.49 -13.95
N ASP A 353 -12.59 -10.24 -13.79
CA ASP A 353 -12.92 -9.34 -14.87
C ASP A 353 -11.66 -9.02 -15.72
N ALA A 354 -11.83 -8.85 -17.03
CA ALA A 354 -10.71 -8.60 -17.94
C ALA A 354 -9.92 -7.32 -17.59
N ASN A 355 -10.60 -6.31 -17.05
CA ASN A 355 -9.98 -5.04 -16.66
C ASN A 355 -9.31 -5.08 -15.27
N ALA A 356 -9.70 -6.02 -14.41
CA ALA A 356 -9.24 -6.09 -13.02
C ALA A 356 -7.73 -6.30 -12.88
N LEU A 357 -7.12 -7.05 -13.82
CA LEU A 357 -5.68 -7.34 -13.77
C LEU A 357 -4.79 -6.22 -14.32
N HIS A 358 -5.36 -5.18 -14.91
CA HIS A 358 -4.57 -4.16 -15.59
C HIS A 358 -3.67 -3.37 -14.61
N LYS A 359 -4.24 -2.90 -13.50
CA LYS A 359 -3.50 -2.13 -12.49
C LYS A 359 -2.51 -3.02 -11.69
N PRO A 360 -2.87 -4.21 -11.17
CA PRO A 360 -1.90 -5.11 -10.54
C PRO A 360 -0.73 -5.49 -11.46
N LYS A 361 -0.99 -5.71 -12.75
CA LYS A 361 0.06 -5.97 -13.74
C LYS A 361 1.00 -4.76 -13.92
N ARG A 362 0.46 -3.55 -13.93
CA ARG A 362 1.26 -2.31 -13.98
C ARG A 362 2.08 -2.13 -12.72
N PHE A 363 1.50 -2.44 -11.54
CA PHE A 363 2.23 -2.44 -10.28
C PHE A 363 3.44 -3.35 -10.35
N PHE A 364 3.25 -4.63 -10.63
CA PHE A 364 4.33 -5.61 -10.75
C PHE A 364 5.31 -5.28 -11.89
N GLY A 365 4.81 -4.71 -12.98
CA GLY A 365 5.62 -4.29 -14.13
C GLY A 365 6.43 -3.02 -13.90
N SER A 366 6.21 -2.28 -12.81
CA SER A 366 6.96 -1.07 -12.47
C SER A 366 8.38 -1.39 -12.00
N ALA A 367 8.64 -2.61 -11.51
CA ALA A 367 9.98 -3.02 -11.09
C ALA A 367 10.95 -2.96 -12.28
N ARG A 368 11.99 -2.13 -12.16
CA ARG A 368 13.04 -1.91 -13.17
C ARG A 368 14.27 -1.28 -12.54
N ASN A 369 15.42 -1.54 -13.11
CA ASN A 369 16.64 -0.78 -12.89
C ASN A 369 16.70 0.38 -13.89
N THR A 370 17.27 1.53 -13.53
CA THR A 370 17.33 2.72 -14.39
C THR A 370 18.76 3.15 -14.63
N GLU A 371 19.01 3.74 -15.81
CA GLU A 371 20.33 4.25 -16.21
C GLU A 371 20.74 5.49 -15.38
N GLU A 372 19.77 6.29 -14.98
CA GLU A 372 19.97 7.58 -14.31
C GLU A 372 20.22 7.47 -12.80
N LYS A 373 20.41 6.27 -12.26
CA LYS A 373 20.45 5.87 -10.86
C LYS A 373 19.05 5.63 -10.25
N GLY A 374 19.04 4.75 -9.27
CA GLY A 374 17.82 4.27 -8.62
C GLY A 374 17.22 3.05 -9.29
N SER A 375 16.65 2.19 -8.46
CA SER A 375 15.98 0.97 -8.90
C SER A 375 14.71 0.72 -8.11
N LEU A 376 13.74 0.04 -8.73
CA LEU A 376 12.54 -0.47 -8.09
C LEU A 376 12.51 -2.00 -8.24
N THR A 377 12.56 -2.70 -7.11
CA THR A 377 12.60 -4.17 -7.03
C THR A 377 11.34 -4.71 -6.37
#